data_3bfa3d01af070fe267641de4beea3fff
#
_entry.id   3bfa3d01af070fe267641de4beea3fff
#
_cell.length_a   1.000
_cell.length_b   1.000
_cell.length_c   1.000
_cell.angle_alpha   90.00
_cell.angle_beta   90.00
_cell.angle_gamma   90.00
#
_symmetry.space_group_name_H-M   'P 1'
#
loop_
_entity.id
_entity.type
_entity.pdbx_description
1 polymer ?
#
loop_
_entity_poly.entity_id
_entity_poly.type
_entity_poly.pdbx_seq_one_letter_code
_entity_poly.pdbx_strand_id
1 'polypeptide(L)'
;MFREHIGWIKECHDLGLKVNVWTVNSLEDMQWCIDRGVDYITTDEPERLQELLRSQRSFHDVTGFLPVYGKLRDCKNPLYSRLSSDMQPTVRKALWNLSQNTAGLYVRFRTNSTSVGARWTVKYNNQFNHITATAVKGLDLYCLQDGKWQFVNSAIPTGKENHVTIVKNMLPQEREFMLYLPLYDGIDKLEIGIDPGAEIVASELNSPDRENPIVMYGTSILQGASAS
;
A
#
# COMPACT_ATOMS: atom_id res chain seq x y z
N MET A 1 -9.49 -35.30 -12.65
CA MET A 1 -9.73 -34.90 -14.07
C MET A 1 -8.74 -33.82 -14.53
N PHE A 2 -8.74 -32.56 -14.00
CA PHE A 2 -7.76 -31.53 -14.44
C PHE A 2 -6.30 -31.88 -14.13
N ARG A 3 -5.98 -32.56 -13.02
CA ARG A 3 -4.61 -33.00 -12.69
C ARG A 3 -4.04 -33.99 -13.70
N GLU A 4 -4.87 -34.70 -14.41
CA GLU A 4 -4.48 -35.69 -15.44
C GLU A 4 -4.28 -35.04 -16.82
N HIS A 5 -4.88 -33.86 -17.05
CA HIS A 5 -4.88 -33.15 -18.31
C HIS A 5 -4.41 -31.69 -18.15
N ILE A 6 -3.20 -31.53 -17.62
CA ILE A 6 -2.59 -30.21 -17.32
C ILE A 6 -2.54 -29.29 -18.55
N GLY A 7 -2.39 -29.84 -19.75
CA GLY A 7 -2.35 -29.10 -21.01
C GLY A 7 -3.65 -28.37 -21.37
N TRP A 8 -4.78 -28.81 -20.87
CA TRP A 8 -6.08 -28.23 -21.20
C TRP A 8 -6.24 -26.79 -20.76
N ILE A 9 -5.65 -26.40 -19.63
CA ILE A 9 -5.69 -25.01 -19.13
C ILE A 9 -5.04 -24.08 -20.17
N LYS A 10 -3.87 -24.47 -20.66
CA LYS A 10 -3.16 -23.71 -21.71
C LYS A 10 -3.94 -23.70 -23.03
N GLU A 11 -4.47 -24.84 -23.45
CA GLU A 11 -5.27 -24.92 -24.69
C GLU A 11 -6.51 -24.03 -24.60
N CYS A 12 -7.21 -23.98 -23.47
CA CYS A 12 -8.33 -23.08 -23.24
C CYS A 12 -7.90 -21.61 -23.37
N HIS A 13 -6.79 -21.24 -22.75
CA HIS A 13 -6.27 -19.88 -22.82
C HIS A 13 -5.83 -19.50 -24.25
N ASP A 14 -5.19 -20.41 -24.97
CA ASP A 14 -4.80 -20.20 -26.38
C ASP A 14 -6.02 -19.95 -27.28
N LEU A 15 -7.20 -20.49 -26.91
CA LEU A 15 -8.49 -20.25 -27.55
C LEU A 15 -9.26 -19.03 -26.99
N GLY A 16 -8.67 -18.28 -26.05
CA GLY A 16 -9.31 -17.13 -25.40
C GLY A 16 -10.41 -17.50 -24.39
N LEU A 17 -10.48 -18.77 -23.97
CA LEU A 17 -11.44 -19.25 -22.98
C LEU A 17 -10.91 -19.08 -21.56
N LYS A 18 -11.83 -18.82 -20.62
CA LYS A 18 -11.54 -18.78 -19.18
C LYS A 18 -11.81 -20.14 -18.54
N VAL A 19 -10.94 -20.54 -17.63
CA VAL A 19 -11.02 -21.83 -16.93
C VAL A 19 -11.54 -21.63 -15.51
N ASN A 20 -12.62 -22.32 -15.16
CA ASN A 20 -13.12 -22.43 -13.79
C ASN A 20 -12.99 -23.87 -13.28
N VAL A 21 -12.41 -24.04 -12.10
CA VAL A 21 -12.30 -25.34 -11.43
C VAL A 21 -13.17 -25.35 -10.17
N TRP A 22 -13.95 -26.45 -10.00
CA TRP A 22 -14.93 -26.62 -8.92
C TRP A 22 -15.06 -28.10 -8.51
N THR A 23 -15.28 -28.45 -7.26
CA THR A 23 -15.25 -27.60 -6.08
C THR A 23 -13.91 -27.82 -5.42
N VAL A 24 -13.15 -26.76 -5.10
CA VAL A 24 -11.78 -26.84 -4.61
C VAL A 24 -11.73 -26.37 -3.16
N ASN A 25 -11.62 -27.31 -2.20
CA ASN A 25 -11.71 -26.99 -0.77
C ASN A 25 -10.40 -27.21 0.00
N SER A 26 -9.43 -27.97 -0.57
CA SER A 26 -8.13 -28.17 0.07
C SER A 26 -7.14 -27.06 -0.31
N LEU A 27 -6.26 -26.66 0.64
CA LEU A 27 -5.19 -25.70 0.36
C LEU A 27 -4.25 -26.17 -0.74
N GLU A 28 -3.99 -27.48 -0.79
CA GLU A 28 -3.13 -28.08 -1.82
C GLU A 28 -3.71 -27.92 -3.22
N ASP A 29 -5.01 -28.19 -3.38
CA ASP A 29 -5.70 -28.04 -4.67
C ASP A 29 -5.88 -26.57 -5.05
N MET A 30 -6.15 -25.69 -4.08
CA MET A 30 -6.18 -24.23 -4.29
C MET A 30 -4.83 -23.74 -4.82
N GLN A 31 -3.72 -24.11 -4.14
CA GLN A 31 -2.37 -23.76 -4.57
C GLN A 31 -2.07 -24.30 -5.95
N TRP A 32 -2.43 -25.55 -6.22
CA TRP A 32 -2.26 -26.18 -7.54
C TRP A 32 -2.99 -25.40 -8.65
N CYS A 33 -4.22 -24.96 -8.41
CA CYS A 33 -5.00 -24.14 -9.36
C CYS A 33 -4.32 -22.79 -9.62
N ILE A 34 -3.84 -22.12 -8.56
CA ILE A 34 -3.16 -20.82 -8.65
C ILE A 34 -1.87 -20.94 -9.46
N ASP A 35 -1.02 -21.94 -9.15
CA ASP A 35 0.26 -22.17 -9.82
C ASP A 35 0.11 -22.46 -11.32
N ARG A 36 -1.07 -22.89 -11.74
CA ARG A 36 -1.40 -23.21 -13.13
C ARG A 36 -2.18 -22.12 -13.86
N GLY A 37 -2.44 -21.01 -13.18
CA GLY A 37 -3.12 -19.87 -13.79
C GLY A 37 -4.59 -20.10 -14.08
N VAL A 38 -5.28 -20.96 -13.29
CA VAL A 38 -6.73 -21.10 -13.38
C VAL A 38 -7.40 -19.76 -13.12
N ASP A 39 -8.33 -19.33 -13.99
CA ASP A 39 -8.94 -17.99 -13.89
C ASP A 39 -9.93 -17.87 -12.74
N TYR A 40 -10.67 -18.95 -12.45
CA TYR A 40 -11.68 -18.96 -11.38
C TYR A 40 -11.60 -20.26 -10.59
N ILE A 41 -11.71 -20.13 -9.27
CA ILE A 41 -11.79 -21.24 -8.33
C ILE A 41 -13.12 -21.13 -7.58
N THR A 42 -14.00 -22.13 -7.75
CA THR A 42 -15.22 -22.28 -6.97
C THR A 42 -14.92 -23.14 -5.73
N THR A 43 -15.19 -22.60 -4.55
CA THR A 43 -14.88 -23.25 -3.28
C THR A 43 -15.96 -22.98 -2.22
N ASP A 44 -16.13 -23.91 -1.28
CA ASP A 44 -16.93 -23.72 -0.05
C ASP A 44 -16.11 -23.03 1.07
N GLU A 45 -14.79 -22.83 0.85
CA GLU A 45 -13.83 -22.24 1.79
C GLU A 45 -13.23 -20.92 1.25
N PRO A 46 -14.05 -19.89 0.97
CA PRO A 46 -13.59 -18.68 0.31
C PRO A 46 -12.60 -17.88 1.14
N GLU A 47 -12.70 -17.89 2.48
CA GLU A 47 -11.77 -17.22 3.38
C GLU A 47 -10.37 -17.83 3.27
N ARG A 48 -10.30 -19.17 3.24
CA ARG A 48 -9.05 -19.93 3.10
C ARG A 48 -8.36 -19.65 1.76
N LEU A 49 -9.12 -19.59 0.67
CA LEU A 49 -8.60 -19.23 -0.64
C LEU A 49 -8.08 -17.78 -0.65
N GLN A 50 -8.83 -16.85 -0.07
CA GLN A 50 -8.39 -15.45 0.03
C GLN A 50 -7.11 -15.30 0.86
N GLU A 51 -6.97 -16.04 1.94
CA GLU A 51 -5.76 -16.04 2.76
C GLU A 51 -4.54 -16.58 2.00
N LEU A 52 -4.73 -17.66 1.25
CA LEU A 52 -3.72 -18.23 0.37
C LEU A 52 -3.27 -17.23 -0.71
N LEU A 53 -4.21 -16.59 -1.40
CA LEU A 53 -3.91 -15.54 -2.39
C LEU A 53 -3.17 -14.35 -1.78
N ARG A 54 -3.53 -13.94 -0.56
CA ARG A 54 -2.82 -12.88 0.18
C ARG A 54 -1.37 -13.27 0.49
N SER A 55 -1.11 -14.53 0.83
CA SER A 55 0.25 -15.01 1.13
C SER A 55 1.18 -14.99 -0.08
N GLN A 56 0.62 -15.04 -1.29
CA GLN A 56 1.38 -15.05 -2.55
C GLN A 56 1.68 -13.67 -3.11
N ARG A 57 1.17 -12.60 -2.50
CA ARG A 57 1.46 -11.24 -2.97
C ARG A 57 2.95 -10.97 -3.01
N SER A 58 3.38 -10.34 -4.09
CA SER A 58 4.70 -9.76 -4.19
C SER A 58 4.74 -8.47 -3.36
N PHE A 59 5.61 -8.41 -2.36
CA PHE A 59 5.83 -7.21 -1.56
C PHE A 59 7.10 -6.51 -2.01
N HIS A 60 6.96 -5.23 -2.33
CA HIS A 60 8.03 -4.40 -2.83
C HIS A 60 8.35 -3.34 -1.77
N ASP A 61 9.57 -3.39 -1.22
CA ASP A 61 10.05 -2.35 -0.32
C ASP A 61 10.12 -1.03 -1.10
N VAL A 62 9.48 0.01 -0.58
CA VAL A 62 9.47 1.32 -1.26
C VAL A 62 10.83 1.98 -1.31
N THR A 63 11.76 1.54 -0.45
CA THR A 63 13.13 2.03 -0.39
C THR A 63 13.87 1.70 -1.68
N GLY A 64 14.34 2.70 -2.39
CA GLY A 64 15.17 2.52 -3.56
C GLY A 64 14.46 2.63 -4.91
N PHE A 65 13.11 2.51 -4.98
CA PHE A 65 12.41 2.72 -6.26
C PHE A 65 11.27 3.73 -6.20
N LEU A 66 10.68 4.01 -5.02
CA LEU A 66 9.65 5.04 -4.88
C LEU A 66 10.19 6.27 -4.12
N PRO A 67 10.06 7.47 -4.69
CA PRO A 67 10.34 8.68 -3.93
C PRO A 67 9.28 8.91 -2.86
N VAL A 68 9.72 9.35 -1.67
CA VAL A 68 8.84 9.82 -0.60
C VAL A 68 8.65 11.33 -0.78
N TYR A 69 7.41 11.73 -0.96
CA TYR A 69 6.98 13.11 -1.17
C TYR A 69 6.53 13.77 0.15
N GLY A 70 6.29 15.08 0.10
CA GLY A 70 5.87 15.87 1.27
C GLY A 70 7.01 16.32 2.18
N LYS A 71 8.26 16.06 1.81
CA LYS A 71 9.46 16.55 2.48
C LYS A 71 9.86 17.95 2.02
N LEU A 72 10.68 18.62 2.81
CA LEU A 72 11.43 19.77 2.32
C LEU A 72 12.30 19.35 1.12
N ARG A 73 12.47 20.24 0.14
CA ARG A 73 13.40 20.01 -0.98
C ARG A 73 14.81 19.76 -0.42
N ASP A 74 15.54 18.85 -1.07
CA ASP A 74 16.92 18.50 -0.73
C ASP A 74 17.14 17.88 0.66
N CYS A 75 16.06 17.42 1.28
CA CYS A 75 16.15 16.68 2.53
C CYS A 75 16.82 15.31 2.30
N LYS A 76 18.12 15.24 2.54
CA LYS A 76 18.94 14.07 2.22
C LYS A 76 18.68 12.87 3.12
N ASN A 77 18.04 13.03 4.29
CA ASN A 77 17.78 11.91 5.22
C ASN A 77 16.92 12.33 6.42
N PRO A 78 16.40 11.40 7.19
CA PRO A 78 16.10 10.01 6.91
C PRO A 78 14.90 9.88 5.96
N LEU A 79 14.72 8.71 5.32
CA LEU A 79 13.73 8.50 4.26
C LEU A 79 12.32 8.96 4.68
N TYR A 80 11.89 8.63 5.89
CA TYR A 80 10.57 8.93 6.43
C TYR A 80 10.55 10.08 7.45
N SER A 81 11.55 10.95 7.48
CA SER A 81 11.56 12.15 8.32
C SER A 81 11.09 13.37 7.54
N ARG A 82 10.36 14.27 8.18
CA ARG A 82 9.92 15.54 7.60
C ARG A 82 11.01 16.58 7.57
N LEU A 83 11.96 16.52 8.52
CA LEU A 83 13.11 17.41 8.60
C LEU A 83 14.40 16.69 8.23
N SER A 84 15.34 17.42 7.67
CA SER A 84 16.68 16.93 7.37
C SER A 84 17.48 16.65 8.64
N SER A 85 18.37 15.67 8.61
CA SER A 85 19.19 15.27 9.78
C SER A 85 20.16 16.35 10.26
N ASP A 86 20.60 17.25 9.37
CA ASP A 86 21.45 18.39 9.73
C ASP A 86 20.72 19.45 10.58
N MET A 87 19.40 19.45 10.57
CA MET A 87 18.59 20.30 11.44
C MET A 87 18.52 19.79 12.89
N GLN A 88 18.82 18.52 13.14
CA GLN A 88 18.72 17.92 14.47
C GLN A 88 19.44 18.71 15.57
N PRO A 89 20.69 19.16 15.41
CA PRO A 89 21.38 19.92 16.42
C PRO A 89 20.86 21.36 16.58
N THR A 90 20.14 21.90 15.63
CA THR A 90 19.67 23.29 15.59
C THR A 90 18.25 23.48 16.11
N VAL A 91 17.45 22.44 16.12
CA VAL A 91 16.05 22.47 16.57
C VAL A 91 15.89 21.91 17.97
N ARG A 92 14.85 22.36 18.69
CA ARG A 92 14.52 21.78 19.99
C ARG A 92 14.25 20.28 19.89
N LYS A 93 14.71 19.50 20.88
CA LYS A 93 14.53 18.04 20.93
C LYS A 93 13.07 17.60 20.72
N ALA A 94 12.12 18.33 21.32
CA ALA A 94 10.70 18.04 21.14
C ALA A 94 10.25 18.19 19.67
N LEU A 95 10.71 19.24 18.98
CA LEU A 95 10.41 19.45 17.57
C LEU A 95 11.04 18.38 16.69
N TRP A 96 12.30 18.01 16.97
CA TRP A 96 12.96 16.91 16.30
C TRP A 96 12.18 15.58 16.44
N ASN A 97 11.76 15.25 17.65
CA ASN A 97 10.98 14.02 17.89
C ASN A 97 9.65 14.03 17.11
N LEU A 98 8.93 15.14 17.10
CA LEU A 98 7.69 15.28 16.34
C LEU A 98 7.91 15.25 14.83
N SER A 99 9.07 15.69 14.34
CA SER A 99 9.39 15.63 12.91
C SER A 99 9.58 14.20 12.38
N GLN A 100 9.77 13.23 13.27
CA GLN A 100 9.88 11.82 12.92
C GLN A 100 8.52 11.16 12.65
N ASN A 101 7.41 11.80 13.01
CA ASN A 101 6.08 11.40 12.56
C ASN A 101 5.92 11.77 11.08
N THR A 102 5.23 10.92 10.33
CA THR A 102 5.19 10.99 8.87
C THR A 102 4.02 11.82 8.31
N ALA A 103 3.39 12.65 9.13
CA ALA A 103 2.29 13.51 8.70
C ALA A 103 2.62 14.30 7.44
N GLY A 104 1.78 14.19 6.40
CA GLY A 104 1.97 14.84 5.11
C GLY A 104 2.97 14.15 4.18
N LEU A 105 3.65 13.10 4.63
CA LEU A 105 4.46 12.29 3.73
C LEU A 105 3.60 11.27 3.00
N TYR A 106 3.94 11.01 1.75
CA TYR A 106 3.26 10.04 0.90
C TYR A 106 4.19 9.46 -0.16
N VAL A 107 3.81 8.31 -0.70
CA VAL A 107 4.44 7.71 -1.89
C VAL A 107 3.43 7.65 -3.02
N ARG A 108 3.89 7.72 -4.28
CA ARG A 108 3.06 7.53 -5.48
C ARG A 108 3.64 6.43 -6.34
N PHE A 109 2.74 5.62 -6.88
CA PHE A 109 3.10 4.50 -7.74
C PHE A 109 1.99 4.19 -8.74
N ARG A 110 2.35 3.53 -9.84
CA ARG A 110 1.40 2.94 -10.79
C ARG A 110 1.46 1.43 -10.70
N THR A 111 0.32 0.79 -10.88
CA THR A 111 0.21 -0.67 -10.95
C THR A 111 -1.01 -1.09 -11.75
N ASN A 112 -0.91 -2.23 -12.44
CA ASN A 112 -2.03 -2.93 -13.11
C ASN A 112 -2.65 -4.01 -12.22
N SER A 113 -2.23 -4.11 -10.96
CA SER A 113 -2.74 -5.08 -9.99
C SER A 113 -4.24 -4.94 -9.75
N THR A 114 -4.93 -6.05 -9.53
CA THR A 114 -6.35 -6.08 -9.15
C THR A 114 -6.55 -5.85 -7.65
N SER A 115 -5.46 -5.84 -6.89
CA SER A 115 -5.47 -5.54 -5.47
C SER A 115 -4.22 -4.76 -5.05
N VAL A 116 -4.34 -3.95 -3.99
CA VAL A 116 -3.22 -3.27 -3.34
C VAL A 116 -3.26 -3.56 -1.85
N GLY A 117 -2.14 -4.02 -1.32
CA GLY A 117 -1.91 -4.20 0.10
C GLY A 117 -0.71 -3.41 0.58
N ALA A 118 -0.51 -3.38 1.89
CA ALA A 118 0.68 -2.82 2.49
C ALA A 118 1.13 -3.65 3.68
N ARG A 119 2.46 -3.70 3.87
CA ARG A 119 3.12 -4.06 5.12
C ARG A 119 3.88 -2.85 5.61
N TRP A 120 3.69 -2.49 6.86
CA TRP A 120 4.46 -1.39 7.44
C TRP A 120 4.77 -1.64 8.90
N THR A 121 5.93 -1.16 9.30
CA THR A 121 6.38 -1.14 10.69
C THR A 121 6.40 0.30 11.14
N VAL A 122 5.59 0.64 12.16
CA VAL A 122 5.61 1.98 12.75
C VAL A 122 6.76 2.09 13.74
N LYS A 123 7.29 3.30 13.88
CA LYS A 123 8.50 3.57 14.68
C LYS A 123 8.24 3.44 16.18
N TYR A 124 7.16 4.03 16.67
CA TYR A 124 6.89 4.16 18.09
C TYR A 124 5.74 3.32 18.60
N ASN A 125 4.80 2.92 17.73
CA ASN A 125 3.54 2.26 18.07
C ASN A 125 2.67 3.12 19.00
N ASN A 126 2.58 4.42 18.69
CA ASN A 126 1.84 5.39 19.49
C ASN A 126 0.36 5.01 19.63
N GLN A 127 -0.19 5.33 20.80
CA GLN A 127 -1.61 5.13 21.12
C GLN A 127 -2.12 6.38 21.86
N PHE A 128 -3.30 6.82 21.46
CA PHE A 128 -3.99 7.95 22.10
C PHE A 128 -5.41 7.53 22.46
N ASN A 129 -5.91 7.99 23.61
CA ASN A 129 -7.26 7.64 24.08
C ASN A 129 -8.38 8.41 23.35
N HIS A 130 -8.05 9.43 22.61
CA HIS A 130 -8.99 10.34 21.92
C HIS A 130 -8.82 10.36 20.39
N ILE A 131 -7.92 9.55 19.84
CA ILE A 131 -7.69 9.43 18.38
C ILE A 131 -7.66 7.96 18.03
N THR A 132 -8.34 7.58 16.96
CA THR A 132 -8.37 6.18 16.49
C THR A 132 -6.98 5.71 16.05
N ALA A 133 -6.69 4.42 16.22
CA ALA A 133 -5.44 3.83 15.77
C ALA A 133 -5.19 4.08 14.28
N THR A 134 -6.25 4.09 13.45
CA THR A 134 -6.19 4.38 12.01
C THR A 134 -5.65 5.79 11.76
N ALA A 135 -6.15 6.80 12.47
CA ALA A 135 -5.67 8.17 12.32
C ALA A 135 -4.23 8.35 12.87
N VAL A 136 -3.85 7.58 13.90
CA VAL A 136 -2.51 7.66 14.50
C VAL A 136 -1.45 7.03 13.61
N LYS A 137 -1.67 5.79 13.16
CA LYS A 137 -0.64 4.93 12.55
C LYS A 137 -1.11 4.11 11.34
N GLY A 138 -2.30 4.41 10.81
CA GLY A 138 -2.82 3.86 9.55
C GLY A 138 -2.22 4.50 8.31
N LEU A 139 -2.58 3.94 7.15
CA LEU A 139 -2.22 4.47 5.84
C LEU A 139 -3.49 4.79 5.07
N ASP A 140 -3.50 5.84 4.26
CA ASP A 140 -4.63 6.22 3.43
C ASP A 140 -4.29 6.12 1.95
N LEU A 141 -5.05 5.29 1.23
CA LEU A 141 -4.87 5.07 -0.20
C LEU A 141 -5.82 5.94 -1.01
N TYR A 142 -5.27 6.63 -2.00
CA TYR A 142 -6.01 7.39 -3.01
C TYR A 142 -5.67 6.85 -4.40
N CYS A 143 -6.62 6.94 -5.33
CA CYS A 143 -6.44 6.63 -6.75
C CYS A 143 -6.71 7.88 -7.59
N LEU A 144 -5.89 8.12 -8.61
CA LEU A 144 -6.15 9.19 -9.56
C LEU A 144 -7.20 8.73 -10.57
N GLN A 145 -8.32 9.43 -10.62
CA GLN A 145 -9.41 9.19 -11.56
C GLN A 145 -9.87 10.52 -12.14
N ASP A 146 -9.95 10.61 -13.46
CA ASP A 146 -10.38 11.81 -14.19
C ASP A 146 -9.65 13.09 -13.73
N GLY A 147 -8.34 12.98 -13.49
CA GLY A 147 -7.47 14.07 -13.05
C GLY A 147 -7.66 14.50 -11.59
N LYS A 148 -8.42 13.75 -10.78
CA LYS A 148 -8.67 14.04 -9.37
C LYS A 148 -8.29 12.85 -8.49
N TRP A 149 -7.66 13.12 -7.35
CA TRP A 149 -7.39 12.13 -6.33
C TRP A 149 -8.68 11.76 -5.59
N GLN A 150 -9.05 10.48 -5.68
CA GLN A 150 -10.23 9.90 -5.02
C GLN A 150 -9.76 9.01 -3.87
N PHE A 151 -10.35 9.20 -2.68
CA PHE A 151 -10.11 8.30 -1.56
C PHE A 151 -10.61 6.89 -1.88
N VAL A 152 -9.77 5.89 -1.63
CA VAL A 152 -10.09 4.48 -1.86
C VAL A 152 -10.43 3.78 -0.55
N ASN A 153 -9.48 3.76 0.38
CA ASN A 153 -9.65 3.13 1.69
C ASN A 153 -8.48 3.44 2.62
N SER A 154 -8.68 3.19 3.91
CA SER A 154 -7.63 3.25 4.93
C SER A 154 -7.14 1.85 5.32
N ALA A 155 -5.84 1.69 5.50
CA ALA A 155 -5.25 0.50 6.10
C ALA A 155 -5.31 0.62 7.63
N ILE A 156 -6.14 -0.22 8.25
CA ILE A 156 -6.36 -0.22 9.71
C ILE A 156 -5.20 -0.96 10.38
N PRO A 157 -4.41 -0.29 11.24
CA PRO A 157 -3.29 -0.91 11.92
C PRO A 157 -3.75 -1.80 13.08
N THR A 158 -3.02 -2.87 13.33
CA THR A 158 -3.25 -3.79 14.46
C THR A 158 -2.19 -3.69 15.55
N GLY A 159 -1.04 -3.11 15.24
CA GLY A 159 0.08 -3.04 16.18
C GLY A 159 1.26 -2.23 15.65
N LYS A 160 2.45 -2.65 16.06
CA LYS A 160 3.72 -2.10 15.55
C LYS A 160 4.00 -2.57 14.13
N GLU A 161 3.79 -3.86 13.88
CA GLU A 161 3.91 -4.48 12.56
C GLU A 161 2.52 -4.72 12.01
N ASN A 162 2.30 -4.33 10.77
CA ASN A 162 0.98 -4.32 10.15
C ASN A 162 1.04 -4.96 8.76
N HIS A 163 -0.02 -5.70 8.42
CA HIS A 163 -0.20 -6.31 7.11
C HIS A 163 -1.68 -6.25 6.72
N VAL A 164 -2.02 -5.42 5.75
CA VAL A 164 -3.41 -5.15 5.36
C VAL A 164 -3.58 -5.19 3.84
N THR A 165 -4.67 -5.79 3.37
CA THR A 165 -5.18 -5.56 2.03
C THR A 165 -6.03 -4.30 2.05
N ILE A 166 -5.62 -3.26 1.33
CA ILE A 166 -6.30 -1.97 1.32
C ILE A 166 -7.48 -2.00 0.35
N VAL A 167 -7.26 -2.51 -0.86
CA VAL A 167 -8.29 -2.65 -1.90
C VAL A 167 -8.11 -3.97 -2.65
N LYS A 168 -9.21 -4.53 -3.13
CA LYS A 168 -9.26 -5.78 -3.90
C LYS A 168 -10.38 -5.73 -4.95
N ASN A 169 -10.36 -6.70 -5.87
CA ASN A 169 -11.37 -6.87 -6.91
C ASN A 169 -11.46 -5.69 -7.88
N MET A 170 -10.35 -5.02 -8.10
CA MET A 170 -10.27 -4.02 -9.17
C MET A 170 -10.15 -4.71 -10.53
N LEU A 171 -10.52 -4.01 -11.60
CA LEU A 171 -10.24 -4.48 -12.95
C LEU A 171 -8.71 -4.45 -13.20
N PRO A 172 -8.16 -5.39 -14.01
CA PRO A 172 -6.74 -5.44 -14.34
C PRO A 172 -6.39 -4.34 -15.36
N GLN A 173 -6.18 -3.12 -14.88
CA GLN A 173 -5.74 -1.98 -15.67
C GLN A 173 -4.79 -1.11 -14.87
N GLU A 174 -3.88 -0.44 -15.55
CA GLU A 174 -2.95 0.49 -14.90
C GLU A 174 -3.71 1.63 -14.22
N ARG A 175 -3.33 1.92 -12.97
CA ARG A 175 -3.83 3.03 -12.18
C ARG A 175 -2.70 3.71 -11.43
N GLU A 176 -2.87 5.00 -11.24
CA GLU A 176 -2.00 5.81 -10.40
C GLU A 176 -2.55 5.87 -8.97
N PHE A 177 -1.71 5.54 -8.00
CA PHE A 177 -2.06 5.57 -6.59
C PHE A 177 -1.18 6.52 -5.79
N MET A 178 -1.74 7.07 -4.72
CA MET A 178 -1.05 7.84 -3.70
C MET A 178 -1.37 7.24 -2.34
N LEU A 179 -0.33 6.87 -1.59
CA LEU A 179 -0.44 6.28 -0.26
C LEU A 179 0.14 7.24 0.76
N TYR A 180 -0.75 7.86 1.57
CA TYR A 180 -0.36 8.71 2.70
C TYR A 180 0.10 7.88 3.88
N LEU A 181 1.11 8.40 4.57
CA LEU A 181 1.75 7.77 5.73
C LEU A 181 1.13 8.26 7.03
N PRO A 182 1.41 7.59 8.18
CA PRO A 182 0.83 7.91 9.48
C PRO A 182 0.94 9.36 9.90
N LEU A 183 -0.11 9.88 10.54
CA LEU A 183 -0.12 11.26 11.02
C LEU A 183 0.63 11.45 12.35
N TYR A 184 0.51 10.48 13.27
CA TYR A 184 1.01 10.59 14.65
C TYR A 184 1.99 9.48 15.03
N ASP A 185 2.56 8.80 14.02
CA ASP A 185 3.66 7.85 14.20
C ASP A 185 4.68 8.02 13.07
N GLY A 186 5.87 7.49 13.26
CA GLY A 186 6.86 7.34 12.22
C GLY A 186 6.75 5.98 11.54
N ILE A 187 7.46 5.81 10.44
CA ILE A 187 7.62 4.53 9.74
C ILE A 187 9.11 4.14 9.76
N ASP A 188 9.39 2.88 10.08
CA ASP A 188 10.70 2.26 9.93
C ASP A 188 10.79 1.46 8.62
N LYS A 189 9.70 0.81 8.20
CA LYS A 189 9.64 0.01 6.97
C LYS A 189 8.26 0.15 6.32
N LEU A 190 8.22 0.24 4.99
CA LEU A 190 7.01 0.23 4.18
C LEU A 190 7.22 -0.64 2.93
N GLU A 191 6.32 -1.58 2.73
CA GLU A 191 6.25 -2.43 1.54
C GLU A 191 4.84 -2.33 0.93
N ILE A 192 4.77 -2.22 -0.39
CA ILE A 192 3.52 -2.26 -1.14
C ILE A 192 3.35 -3.67 -1.70
N GLY A 193 2.19 -4.27 -1.43
CA GLY A 193 1.82 -5.60 -1.91
C GLY A 193 0.92 -5.51 -3.13
N ILE A 194 1.28 -6.23 -4.17
CA ILE A 194 0.52 -6.36 -5.41
C ILE A 194 0.32 -7.84 -5.76
N ASP A 195 -0.59 -8.12 -6.66
CA ASP A 195 -0.86 -9.50 -7.10
C ASP A 195 0.36 -10.07 -7.84
N PRO A 196 0.56 -11.40 -7.79
CA PRO A 196 1.63 -12.06 -8.53
C PRO A 196 1.54 -11.75 -10.03
N GLY A 197 2.67 -11.36 -10.62
CA GLY A 197 2.76 -11.02 -12.04
C GLY A 197 2.25 -9.63 -12.42
N ALA A 198 1.69 -8.87 -11.48
CA ALA A 198 1.42 -7.46 -11.69
C ALA A 198 2.72 -6.63 -11.61
N GLU A 199 2.71 -5.48 -12.26
CA GLU A 199 3.83 -4.54 -12.23
C GLU A 199 3.56 -3.40 -11.26
N ILE A 200 4.63 -2.90 -10.64
CA ILE A 200 4.61 -1.67 -9.86
C ILE A 200 5.79 -0.78 -10.29
N VAL A 201 5.49 0.46 -10.61
CA VAL A 201 6.48 1.44 -11.04
C VAL A 201 6.27 2.78 -10.34
N ALA A 202 7.32 3.58 -10.29
CA ALA A 202 7.22 4.94 -9.76
C ALA A 202 6.25 5.79 -10.61
N SER A 203 5.57 6.73 -9.97
CA SER A 203 4.73 7.71 -10.65
C SER A 203 5.57 8.61 -11.54
N GLU A 204 5.12 8.82 -12.78
CA GLU A 204 5.69 9.79 -13.72
C GLU A 204 4.98 11.15 -13.67
N LEU A 205 3.95 11.30 -12.83
CA LEU A 205 3.23 12.55 -12.71
C LEU A 205 4.17 13.66 -12.22
N ASN A 206 4.52 14.54 -13.12
CA ASN A 206 5.08 15.82 -12.76
C ASN A 206 3.94 16.68 -12.20
N SER A 207 4.06 17.10 -10.94
CA SER A 207 3.20 18.12 -10.40
C SER A 207 3.76 19.47 -10.79
N PRO A 208 3.14 20.23 -11.71
CA PRO A 208 3.60 21.57 -12.05
C PRO A 208 3.60 22.51 -10.85
N ASP A 209 2.78 22.19 -9.84
CA ASP A 209 2.66 22.94 -8.58
C ASP A 209 3.88 22.84 -7.66
N ARG A 210 4.89 22.05 -8.01
CA ARG A 210 6.08 21.87 -7.17
C ARG A 210 7.12 22.98 -7.28
N GLU A 211 7.04 23.79 -8.30
CA GLU A 211 7.94 24.93 -8.43
C GLU A 211 7.65 25.99 -7.37
N ASN A 212 6.38 26.13 -6.99
CA ASN A 212 5.92 27.05 -5.96
C ASN A 212 4.98 26.36 -4.97
N PRO A 213 5.50 25.49 -4.06
CA PRO A 213 4.65 24.77 -3.13
C PRO A 213 4.01 25.70 -2.11
N ILE A 214 2.76 25.43 -1.75
CA ILE A 214 2.15 25.99 -0.55
C ILE A 214 2.71 25.23 0.65
N VAL A 215 3.50 25.93 1.48
CA VAL A 215 4.02 25.35 2.72
C VAL A 215 3.09 25.71 3.86
N MET A 216 2.49 24.71 4.50
CA MET A 216 1.67 24.90 5.71
C MET A 216 2.43 24.40 6.92
N TYR A 217 2.64 25.30 7.88
CA TYR A 217 3.27 25.01 9.16
C TYR A 217 2.29 25.36 10.29
N GLY A 218 2.03 24.42 11.17
CA GLY A 218 1.06 24.61 12.25
C GLY A 218 1.15 23.57 13.35
N THR A 219 0.16 23.61 14.23
CA THR A 219 0.00 22.69 15.36
C THR A 219 -0.80 21.43 14.95
N SER A 220 -1.17 20.61 15.94
CA SER A 220 -2.05 19.46 15.80
C SER A 220 -3.40 19.78 15.13
N ILE A 221 -3.88 21.02 15.20
CA ILE A 221 -5.11 21.45 14.52
C ILE A 221 -4.92 21.41 13.00
N LEU A 222 -3.80 21.90 12.48
CA LEU A 222 -3.48 21.80 11.06
C LEU A 222 -3.28 20.36 10.61
N GLN A 223 -2.80 19.50 11.48
CA GLN A 223 -2.62 18.07 11.24
C GLN A 223 -3.96 17.31 11.22
N GLY A 224 -5.07 17.93 11.64
CA GLY A 224 -6.39 17.34 11.63
C GLY A 224 -6.66 16.37 12.79
N ALA A 225 -5.93 16.48 13.90
CA ALA A 225 -6.17 15.65 15.07
C ALA A 225 -7.59 15.83 15.58
N SER A 226 -8.31 14.71 15.75
CA SER A 226 -9.69 14.68 16.27
C SER A 226 -10.66 15.54 15.44
N ALA A 227 -10.38 15.82 14.17
CA ALA A 227 -11.35 16.39 13.25
C ALA A 227 -12.43 15.34 12.96
N SER A 228 -13.68 15.68 13.24
CA SER A 228 -14.86 14.86 12.98
C SER A 228 -15.51 15.28 11.67
#